data_7d846723327f3a5ae13a72d301b26b6d
#
_entry.id   7d846723327f3a5ae13a72d301b26b6d
#
_cell.length_a   1.000
_cell.length_b   1.000
_cell.length_c   1.000
_cell.angle_alpha   90.00
_cell.angle_beta   90.00
_cell.angle_gamma   90.00
#
_symmetry.space_group_name_H-M   'P 1'
#
loop_
_entity.id
_entity.type
_entity.pdbx_description
1 polymer ?
#
loop_
_entity_poly.entity_id
_entity_poly.type
_entity_poly.pdbx_seq_one_letter_code
_entity_poly.pdbx_strand_id
1 'polypeptide(L)'
;MTASGASRNVIRGILIVIVALIVIGALTWLRFAEPWYSHQLVERMQVGSYQEPWRNETSKIADLIPDGMSRAAALALVKQNGFSCPAIASNNTKTLELQCTRKISSFVCSINYVVSFLVEGESVRALHAQSYQACL
;
A
#
# COMPACT_ATOMS: atom_id res chain seq x y z
N MET A 1 -13.90 -56.65 27.87
CA MET A 1 -13.06 -56.16 26.75
C MET A 1 -13.66 -54.89 26.16
N THR A 2 -13.27 -53.70 26.65
CA THR A 2 -13.81 -52.38 26.20
C THR A 2 -12.68 -51.36 26.15
N ALA A 3 -11.75 -51.53 25.19
CA ALA A 3 -10.63 -50.63 25.03
C ALA A 3 -10.77 -49.70 23.77
N SER A 4 -11.93 -49.74 23.09
CA SER A 4 -12.10 -49.06 21.79
C SER A 4 -12.57 -47.59 21.87
N GLY A 5 -13.06 -47.11 23.00
CA GLY A 5 -13.61 -45.76 23.11
C GLY A 5 -12.59 -44.66 23.37
N ALA A 6 -11.54 -44.96 24.12
CA ALA A 6 -10.51 -44.00 24.51
C ALA A 6 -9.66 -43.53 23.31
N SER A 7 -9.33 -44.43 22.39
CA SER A 7 -8.54 -44.12 21.20
C SER A 7 -9.24 -43.15 20.25
N ARG A 8 -10.57 -43.27 20.06
CA ARG A 8 -11.33 -42.37 19.15
C ARG A 8 -11.39 -40.94 19.66
N ASN A 9 -11.50 -40.73 20.96
CA ASN A 9 -11.57 -39.39 21.55
C ASN A 9 -10.21 -38.69 21.50
N VAL A 10 -9.11 -39.43 21.68
CA VAL A 10 -7.75 -38.90 21.54
C VAL A 10 -7.48 -38.48 20.09
N ILE A 11 -7.83 -39.31 19.09
CA ILE A 11 -7.66 -39.00 17.69
C ILE A 11 -8.46 -37.78 17.28
N ARG A 12 -9.72 -37.64 17.74
CA ARG A 12 -10.55 -36.46 17.51
C ARG A 12 -9.94 -35.19 18.11
N GLY A 13 -9.41 -35.26 19.30
CA GLY A 13 -8.73 -34.15 19.97
C GLY A 13 -7.50 -33.67 19.17
N ILE A 14 -6.66 -34.59 18.72
CA ILE A 14 -5.47 -34.27 17.91
C ILE A 14 -5.88 -33.65 16.59
N LEU A 15 -6.90 -34.13 15.92
CA LEU A 15 -7.38 -33.61 14.66
C LEU A 15 -7.91 -32.18 14.78
N ILE A 16 -8.63 -31.85 15.85
CA ILE A 16 -9.10 -30.51 16.15
C ILE A 16 -7.95 -29.53 16.37
N VAL A 17 -6.91 -29.95 17.12
CA VAL A 17 -5.72 -29.12 17.35
C VAL A 17 -4.98 -28.84 16.03
N ILE A 18 -4.80 -29.85 15.18
CA ILE A 18 -4.14 -29.68 13.88
C ILE A 18 -4.91 -28.70 13.00
N VAL A 19 -6.23 -28.84 12.91
CA VAL A 19 -7.08 -27.93 12.13
C VAL A 19 -6.99 -26.50 12.67
N ALA A 20 -7.03 -26.32 13.99
CA ALA A 20 -6.90 -25.00 14.60
C ALA A 20 -5.54 -24.35 14.28
N LEU A 21 -4.45 -25.11 14.32
CA LEU A 21 -3.11 -24.61 13.97
C LEU A 21 -3.00 -24.23 12.49
N ILE A 22 -3.61 -25.00 11.59
CA ILE A 22 -3.65 -24.68 10.15
C ILE A 22 -4.43 -23.40 9.92
N VAL A 23 -5.59 -23.22 10.56
CA VAL A 23 -6.41 -22.01 10.43
C VAL A 23 -5.68 -20.78 10.97
N ILE A 24 -5.06 -20.89 12.16
CA ILE A 24 -4.26 -19.80 12.72
C ILE A 24 -3.07 -19.47 11.82
N GLY A 25 -2.37 -20.47 11.30
CA GLY A 25 -1.27 -20.29 10.36
C GLY A 25 -1.72 -19.61 9.05
N ALA A 26 -2.86 -19.99 8.49
CA ALA A 26 -3.43 -19.36 7.31
C ALA A 26 -3.85 -17.92 7.56
N LEU A 27 -4.48 -17.62 8.71
CA LEU A 27 -4.88 -16.27 9.08
C LEU A 27 -3.69 -15.35 9.33
N THR A 28 -2.64 -15.85 9.96
CA THR A 28 -1.40 -15.10 10.16
C THR A 28 -0.71 -14.85 8.81
N TRP A 29 -0.64 -15.86 7.96
CA TRP A 29 -0.04 -15.72 6.62
C TRP A 29 -0.79 -14.71 5.75
N LEU A 30 -2.12 -14.70 5.78
CA LEU A 30 -2.94 -13.68 5.10
C LEU A 30 -2.66 -12.27 5.61
N ARG A 31 -2.49 -12.08 6.92
CA ARG A 31 -2.14 -10.76 7.50
C ARG A 31 -0.73 -10.30 7.14
N PHE A 32 0.22 -11.23 6.97
CA PHE A 32 1.58 -10.90 6.55
C PHE A 32 1.75 -10.80 5.03
N ALA A 33 0.85 -11.39 4.23
CA ALA A 33 0.90 -11.33 2.77
C ALA A 33 0.31 -10.02 2.20
N GLU A 34 -0.54 -9.31 2.93
CA GLU A 34 -1.12 -8.03 2.46
C GLU A 34 -0.11 -6.94 2.08
N PRO A 35 1.06 -6.78 2.73
CA PRO A 35 2.00 -5.74 2.32
C PRO A 35 2.75 -6.01 1.01
N TRP A 36 2.74 -7.23 0.48
CA TRP A 36 3.54 -7.58 -0.70
C TRP A 36 2.88 -7.23 -2.04
N TYR A 37 1.54 -7.08 -2.08
CA TYR A 37 0.79 -6.79 -3.31
C TYR A 37 0.64 -5.30 -3.63
N SER A 38 1.02 -4.40 -2.73
CA SER A 38 0.69 -2.97 -2.83
C SER A 38 1.88 -2.06 -3.14
N HIS A 39 2.85 -2.51 -3.97
CA HIS A 39 4.05 -1.71 -4.21
C HIS A 39 4.21 -1.20 -5.64
N GLN A 40 3.21 -1.38 -6.52
CA GLN A 40 3.33 -1.02 -7.93
C GLN A 40 3.73 0.44 -8.16
N LEU A 41 3.15 1.39 -7.41
CA LEU A 41 3.50 2.80 -7.53
C LEU A 41 4.95 3.05 -7.09
N VAL A 42 5.35 2.52 -5.94
CA VAL A 42 6.70 2.69 -5.40
C VAL A 42 7.74 2.00 -6.26
N GLU A 43 7.44 0.80 -6.76
CA GLU A 43 8.33 0.04 -7.63
C GLU A 43 8.59 0.78 -8.94
N ARG A 44 7.57 1.39 -9.54
CA ARG A 44 7.72 2.22 -10.73
C ARG A 44 8.45 3.54 -10.47
N MET A 45 8.26 4.12 -9.27
CA MET A 45 8.95 5.33 -8.83
C MET A 45 10.34 5.05 -8.25
N GLN A 46 10.91 3.86 -8.43
CA GLN A 46 12.24 3.53 -7.88
C GLN A 46 13.29 4.54 -8.31
N VAL A 47 13.99 5.03 -7.30
CA VAL A 47 15.09 5.98 -7.46
C VAL A 47 16.28 5.26 -8.09
N GLY A 48 16.63 5.62 -9.32
CA GLY A 48 17.92 5.21 -9.89
C GLY A 48 18.96 6.28 -9.57
N SER A 49 20.09 5.99 -9.05
CA SER A 49 21.27 6.80 -8.71
C SER A 49 21.09 8.01 -7.77
N TYR A 50 22.03 8.13 -6.86
CA TYR A 50 22.09 9.01 -5.68
C TYR A 50 22.30 10.51 -5.94
N GLN A 51 22.18 11.02 -7.17
CA GLN A 51 22.73 12.34 -7.50
C GLN A 51 21.76 13.51 -7.67
N GLU A 52 20.44 13.24 -7.67
CA GLU A 52 19.47 14.33 -7.80
C GLU A 52 18.53 14.40 -6.59
N PRO A 53 18.35 15.59 -5.98
CA PRO A 53 17.54 15.73 -4.77
C PRO A 53 16.06 15.41 -5.00
N TRP A 54 15.49 15.82 -6.16
CA TRP A 54 14.09 15.54 -6.53
C TRP A 54 14.00 15.02 -7.95
N ARG A 55 13.29 13.91 -8.12
CA ARG A 55 13.03 13.33 -9.44
C ARG A 55 11.56 13.41 -9.78
N ASN A 56 11.29 13.82 -11.01
CA ASN A 56 9.95 13.76 -11.56
C ASN A 56 9.66 12.33 -12.04
N GLU A 57 8.71 11.66 -11.41
CA GLU A 57 8.32 10.28 -11.69
C GLU A 57 6.93 10.19 -12.33
N THR A 58 6.33 11.32 -12.69
CA THR A 58 4.96 11.40 -13.20
C THR A 58 4.71 10.47 -14.38
N SER A 59 5.62 10.45 -15.35
CA SER A 59 5.47 9.63 -16.56
C SER A 59 5.46 8.12 -16.27
N LYS A 60 6.07 7.69 -15.17
CA LYS A 60 6.16 6.27 -14.81
C LYS A 60 4.86 5.71 -14.23
N ILE A 61 3.99 6.58 -13.72
CA ILE A 61 2.75 6.19 -13.05
C ILE A 61 1.49 6.81 -13.69
N ALA A 62 1.64 7.57 -14.77
CA ALA A 62 0.54 8.24 -15.43
C ALA A 62 -0.51 7.26 -16.00
N ASP A 63 -0.11 6.06 -16.38
CA ASP A 63 -1.00 5.00 -16.83
C ASP A 63 -1.81 4.35 -15.70
N LEU A 64 -1.29 4.41 -14.47
CA LEU A 64 -2.00 3.89 -13.29
C LEU A 64 -3.02 4.90 -12.74
N ILE A 65 -2.77 6.19 -12.90
CA ILE A 65 -3.65 7.29 -12.48
C ILE A 65 -3.88 8.22 -13.68
N PRO A 66 -4.66 7.78 -14.67
CA PRO A 66 -4.94 8.61 -15.85
C PRO A 66 -5.84 9.78 -15.50
N ASP A 67 -5.72 10.84 -16.28
CA ASP A 67 -6.64 11.99 -16.20
C ASP A 67 -8.09 11.52 -16.39
N GLY A 68 -8.98 12.05 -15.57
CA GLY A 68 -10.38 11.64 -15.55
C GLY A 68 -10.69 10.44 -14.64
N MET A 69 -9.68 9.79 -14.03
CA MET A 69 -9.92 8.77 -13.01
C MET A 69 -10.78 9.36 -11.87
N SER A 70 -11.69 8.57 -11.31
CA SER A 70 -12.46 9.05 -10.16
C SER A 70 -11.55 9.28 -8.94
N ARG A 71 -11.83 10.36 -8.19
CA ARG A 71 -11.13 10.70 -6.96
C ARG A 71 -11.05 9.51 -6.00
N ALA A 72 -12.16 8.79 -5.83
CA ALA A 72 -12.23 7.64 -4.93
C ALA A 72 -11.28 6.53 -5.36
N ALA A 73 -11.23 6.21 -6.65
CA ALA A 73 -10.33 5.19 -7.20
C ALA A 73 -8.85 5.60 -7.06
N ALA A 74 -8.51 6.84 -7.37
CA ALA A 74 -7.15 7.35 -7.22
C ALA A 74 -6.69 7.30 -5.75
N LEU A 75 -7.52 7.76 -4.81
CA LEU A 75 -7.22 7.68 -3.38
C LEU A 75 -7.10 6.24 -2.88
N ALA A 76 -7.96 5.34 -3.34
CA ALA A 76 -7.86 3.92 -2.99
C ALA A 76 -6.53 3.33 -3.47
N LEU A 77 -6.14 3.61 -4.72
CA LEU A 77 -4.89 3.13 -5.30
C LEU A 77 -3.67 3.62 -4.53
N VAL A 78 -3.56 4.92 -4.24
CA VAL A 78 -2.40 5.46 -3.50
C VAL A 78 -2.36 4.97 -2.06
N LYS A 79 -3.51 4.84 -1.38
CA LYS A 79 -3.60 4.26 -0.04
C LYS A 79 -3.21 2.78 -0.01
N GLN A 80 -3.65 1.99 -0.97
CA GLN A 80 -3.23 0.58 -1.13
C GLN A 80 -1.73 0.45 -1.31
N ASN A 81 -1.10 1.45 -1.94
CA ASN A 81 0.36 1.53 -2.08
C ASN A 81 1.06 2.14 -0.85
N GLY A 82 0.38 2.29 0.28
CA GLY A 82 0.93 2.73 1.56
C GLY A 82 1.22 4.23 1.65
N PHE A 83 0.60 5.05 0.78
CA PHE A 83 0.68 6.49 0.90
C PHE A 83 -0.30 7.02 1.95
N SER A 84 0.14 8.01 2.69
CA SER A 84 -0.70 8.80 3.59
C SER A 84 -1.17 10.05 2.86
N CYS A 85 -2.47 10.22 2.76
CA CYS A 85 -3.10 11.40 2.17
C CYS A 85 -3.79 12.17 3.29
N PRO A 86 -3.26 13.29 3.76
CA PRO A 86 -3.94 14.12 4.74
C PRO A 86 -5.24 14.65 4.15
N ALA A 87 -6.28 14.71 4.97
CA ALA A 87 -7.51 15.38 4.59
C ALA A 87 -7.22 16.87 4.46
N ILE A 88 -7.22 17.38 3.24
CA ILE A 88 -7.10 18.82 3.00
C ILE A 88 -8.44 19.43 3.37
N ALA A 89 -8.42 20.40 4.29
CA ALA A 89 -9.59 21.21 4.59
C ALA A 89 -10.01 21.93 3.29
N SER A 90 -11.19 21.60 2.81
CA SER A 90 -11.78 22.21 1.62
C SER A 90 -12.06 23.68 1.90
N ASN A 91 -11.14 24.54 1.52
CA ASN A 91 -11.44 25.95 1.37
C ASN A 91 -12.06 26.12 -0.02
N ASN A 92 -13.35 26.05 -0.11
CA ASN A 92 -14.31 26.54 -1.13
C ASN A 92 -13.81 26.85 -2.58
N THR A 93 -12.74 26.21 -3.03
CA THR A 93 -12.23 26.31 -4.40
C THR A 93 -12.73 25.12 -5.23
N LYS A 94 -13.15 25.38 -6.45
CA LYS A 94 -13.63 24.35 -7.39
C LYS A 94 -12.60 23.25 -7.68
N THR A 95 -11.35 23.51 -7.39
CA THR A 95 -10.22 22.58 -7.54
C THR A 95 -9.57 22.31 -6.20
N LEU A 96 -9.38 21.05 -5.87
CA LEU A 96 -8.72 20.57 -4.66
C LEU A 96 -7.41 19.90 -5.04
N GLU A 97 -6.30 20.39 -4.51
CA GLU A 97 -5.02 19.68 -4.62
C GLU A 97 -4.91 18.65 -3.50
N LEU A 98 -4.71 17.40 -3.86
CA LEU A 98 -4.46 16.30 -2.93
C LEU A 98 -3.00 15.90 -3.04
N GLN A 99 -2.30 15.92 -1.91
CA GLN A 99 -0.91 15.49 -1.82
C GLN A 99 -0.82 14.28 -0.89
N CYS A 100 -0.32 13.19 -1.44
CA CYS A 100 -0.12 11.94 -0.73
C CYS A 100 1.37 11.64 -0.62
N THR A 101 1.82 11.24 0.56
CA THR A 101 3.24 10.99 0.84
C THR A 101 3.47 9.59 1.37
N ARG A 102 4.60 8.99 1.00
CA ARG A 102 5.10 7.75 1.56
C ARG A 102 6.59 7.87 1.85
N LYS A 103 6.98 7.54 3.07
CA LYS A 103 8.39 7.50 3.47
C LYS A 103 8.82 6.06 3.68
N ILE A 104 9.93 5.68 3.06
CA ILE A 104 10.62 4.41 3.31
C ILE A 104 11.97 4.75 3.91
N SER A 105 12.25 4.23 5.10
CA SER A 105 13.51 4.47 5.78
C SER A 105 14.29 3.17 5.91
N SER A 106 15.58 3.21 5.57
CA SER A 106 16.58 2.21 5.88
C SER A 106 17.56 2.79 6.91
N PHE A 107 18.50 1.97 7.37
CA PHE A 107 19.50 2.41 8.36
C PHE A 107 20.36 3.61 7.89
N VAL A 108 20.60 3.72 6.58
CA VAL A 108 21.50 4.73 6.00
C VAL A 108 20.75 5.78 5.18
N CYS A 109 19.61 5.41 4.59
CA CYS A 109 18.89 6.28 3.66
C CYS A 109 17.39 6.34 3.97
N SER A 110 16.77 7.47 3.66
CA SER A 110 15.32 7.58 3.58
C SER A 110 14.91 8.02 2.19
N ILE A 111 13.85 7.42 1.68
CA ILE A 111 13.25 7.79 0.41
C ILE A 111 11.83 8.30 0.68
N ASN A 112 11.56 9.50 0.23
CA ASN A 112 10.24 10.10 0.30
C ASN A 112 9.64 10.11 -1.10
N TYR A 113 8.45 9.55 -1.22
CA TYR A 113 7.64 9.57 -2.43
C TYR A 113 6.48 10.54 -2.20
N VAL A 114 6.24 11.39 -3.18
CA VAL A 114 5.14 12.37 -3.16
C VAL A 114 4.34 12.20 -4.44
N VAL A 115 3.05 11.98 -4.28
CA VAL A 115 2.09 11.94 -5.38
C VAL A 115 1.05 13.03 -5.11
N SER A 116 0.94 13.99 -5.99
CA SER A 116 -0.07 15.04 -5.93
C SER A 116 -0.93 15.03 -7.19
N PHE A 117 -2.20 15.35 -7.03
CA PHE A 117 -3.12 15.49 -8.13
C PHE A 117 -4.19 16.53 -7.84
N LEU A 118 -4.57 17.26 -8.86
CA LEU A 118 -5.70 18.16 -8.79
C LEU A 118 -6.99 17.37 -8.96
N VAL A 119 -7.98 17.67 -8.14
CA VAL A 119 -9.32 17.12 -8.25
C VAL A 119 -10.27 18.21 -8.69
N GLU A 120 -10.94 18.01 -9.80
CA GLU A 120 -11.99 18.86 -10.30
C GLU A 120 -13.32 18.10 -10.24
N GLY A 121 -14.19 18.50 -9.31
CA GLY A 121 -15.38 17.72 -8.98
C GLY A 121 -15.01 16.34 -8.42
N GLU A 122 -15.41 15.28 -9.11
CA GLU A 122 -15.12 13.87 -8.74
C GLU A 122 -13.97 13.25 -9.53
N SER A 123 -13.30 13.98 -10.41
CA SER A 123 -12.28 13.45 -11.29
C SER A 123 -10.90 14.05 -11.03
N VAL A 124 -9.88 13.20 -11.19
CA VAL A 124 -8.47 13.58 -11.11
C VAL A 124 -8.04 14.32 -12.38
N ARG A 125 -7.29 15.39 -12.18
CA ARG A 125 -6.62 16.16 -13.21
C ARG A 125 -5.17 16.38 -12.79
N ALA A 126 -4.28 16.58 -13.74
CA ALA A 126 -2.90 16.99 -13.52
C ALA A 126 -2.16 16.21 -12.42
N LEU A 127 -1.87 14.94 -12.69
CA LEU A 127 -1.02 14.12 -11.84
C LEU A 127 0.41 14.67 -11.79
N HIS A 128 0.99 14.72 -10.59
CA HIS A 128 2.41 15.02 -10.38
C HIS A 128 3.00 14.05 -9.37
N ALA A 129 4.09 13.40 -9.71
CA ALA A 129 4.76 12.45 -8.85
C ALA A 129 6.26 12.76 -8.75
N GLN A 130 6.77 12.71 -7.54
CA GLN A 130 8.17 12.99 -7.24
C GLN A 130 8.72 11.98 -6.24
N SER A 131 10.02 11.73 -6.34
CA SER A 131 10.78 11.00 -5.33
C SER A 131 12.00 11.80 -4.89
N TYR A 132 12.31 11.69 -3.60
CA TYR A 132 13.49 12.33 -2.99
C TYR A 132 14.19 11.33 -2.09
N GLN A 133 15.51 11.23 -2.24
CA GLN A 133 16.34 10.36 -1.41
C GLN A 133 17.30 11.19 -0.56
N ALA A 134 17.34 10.93 0.74
CA ALA A 134 18.33 11.47 1.66
C ALA A 134 19.10 10.33 2.31
N CYS A 135 20.42 10.35 2.19
CA CYS A 135 21.33 9.40 2.82
C CYS A 135 22.30 10.14 3.73
N LEU A 136 22.74 9.48 4.82
CA LEU A 136 23.76 9.96 5.73
C LEU A 136 25.15 9.78 5.13
#